data_e90cbcf795fc46d5c9197f2bbe066aac
#
_entry.id   e90cbcf795fc46d5c9197f2bbe066aac
#
_cell.length_a   1.000
_cell.length_b   1.000
_cell.length_c   1.000
_cell.angle_alpha   90.00
_cell.angle_beta   90.00
_cell.angle_gamma   90.00
#
_symmetry.space_group_name_H-M   'P 1'
#
loop_
_entity.id
_entity.type
_entity.pdbx_description
1 polymer ?
#
loop_
_entity_poly.entity_id
_entity_poly.type
_entity_poly.pdbx_seq_one_letter_code
_entity_poly.pdbx_strand_id
1 'polypeptide(L)'
;MSEMTRRIEWPGKHDTEDFLRKEWLVTNGLGGYASGTLAGVATRRFHGLLIAALPAPLGRTMMFNHLIELLSLPGGPTVQLCGEESRPDEVAMACADVLAEFRLEMGLPVWRYEVAGVTLEKRVVMPHLQNTVHVNYRLISGREPVRIELRPAIHFRPHEGLVSVPPPEPYTLVIVEDRYEIIGGPDYPPLRMRLLGESASLTLDRGVIKDIFYRVEARRGYDSQGVLWSPGYFSGYLRPDSDV
;
A
#
# COMPACT_ATOMS: atom_id res chain seq x y z
N MET A 1 25.83 15.90 11.32
CA MET A 1 24.55 16.48 10.88
C MET A 1 23.46 15.70 11.62
N SER A 2 22.65 16.35 12.45
CA SER A 2 21.53 15.68 13.12
C SER A 2 20.54 15.23 12.04
N GLU A 3 20.29 13.93 11.93
CA GLU A 3 19.21 13.41 11.09
C GLU A 3 17.90 14.02 11.56
N MET A 4 17.22 14.74 10.66
CA MET A 4 15.88 15.26 10.97
C MET A 4 14.90 14.09 10.90
N THR A 5 14.73 13.41 12.03
CA THR A 5 13.73 12.35 12.19
C THR A 5 12.53 12.93 12.92
N ARG A 6 11.37 12.93 12.25
CA ARG A 6 10.09 13.27 12.89
C ARG A 6 9.40 11.96 13.26
N ARG A 7 9.23 11.74 14.57
CA ARG A 7 8.69 10.50 15.13
C ARG A 7 7.31 10.72 15.75
N ILE A 8 6.41 9.77 15.53
CA ILE A 8 5.08 9.71 16.12
C ILE A 8 4.91 8.28 16.66
N GLU A 9 4.81 8.15 17.98
CA GLU A 9 4.51 6.88 18.62
C GLU A 9 3.02 6.57 18.50
N TRP A 10 2.69 5.30 18.35
CA TRP A 10 1.31 4.85 18.30
C TRP A 10 0.73 4.78 19.72
N PRO A 11 -0.28 5.59 20.07
CA PRO A 11 -0.83 5.62 21.44
C PRO A 11 -1.82 4.48 21.73
N GLY A 12 -2.00 3.55 20.79
CA GLY A 12 -2.98 2.46 20.90
C GLY A 12 -4.34 2.81 20.29
N LYS A 13 -5.33 1.95 20.50
CA LYS A 13 -6.65 2.03 19.85
C LYS A 13 -7.46 3.29 20.13
N HIS A 14 -7.13 4.02 21.19
CA HIS A 14 -7.91 5.17 21.65
C HIS A 14 -7.78 6.41 20.75
N ASP A 15 -6.80 6.44 19.84
CA ASP A 15 -6.50 7.61 19.00
C ASP A 15 -6.56 7.30 17.49
N THR A 16 -7.38 6.30 17.11
CA THR A 16 -7.54 5.86 15.71
C THR A 16 -7.88 7.00 14.76
N GLU A 17 -8.79 7.90 15.16
CA GLU A 17 -9.20 9.03 14.33
C GLU A 17 -8.05 10.02 14.06
N ASP A 18 -7.13 10.21 15.01
CA ASP A 18 -5.96 11.07 14.82
C ASP A 18 -5.00 10.48 13.76
N PHE A 19 -4.78 9.16 13.77
CA PHE A 19 -3.96 8.48 12.77
C PHE A 19 -4.62 8.38 11.38
N LEU A 20 -5.95 8.37 11.32
CA LEU A 20 -6.71 8.47 10.07
C LEU A 20 -6.66 9.87 9.46
N ARG A 21 -6.37 10.91 10.26
CA ARG A 21 -6.25 12.30 9.79
C ARG A 21 -4.81 12.68 9.42
N LYS A 22 -3.82 11.99 9.99
CA LYS A 22 -2.40 12.23 9.68
C LYS A 22 -2.03 11.52 8.41
N GLU A 23 -1.48 12.26 7.47
CA GLU A 23 -1.15 11.78 6.13
C GLU A 23 0.36 11.89 5.88
N TRP A 24 0.86 11.00 5.06
CA TRP A 24 2.21 11.03 4.53
C TRP A 24 2.20 11.21 3.02
N LEU A 25 3.29 11.76 2.47
CA LEU A 25 3.46 12.00 1.04
C LEU A 25 4.93 11.82 0.65
N VAL A 26 5.17 11.10 -0.43
CA VAL A 26 6.46 11.01 -1.12
C VAL A 26 6.25 11.35 -2.59
N THR A 27 7.14 12.15 -3.18
CA THR A 27 7.03 12.59 -4.57
C THR A 27 8.23 12.13 -5.39
N ASN A 28 8.04 11.97 -6.71
CA ASN A 28 9.08 11.53 -7.63
C ASN A 28 9.75 12.66 -8.44
N GLY A 29 9.38 13.93 -8.22
CA GLY A 29 9.90 15.05 -9.01
C GLY A 29 9.26 15.27 -10.39
N LEU A 30 8.50 14.31 -10.92
CA LEU A 30 7.73 14.44 -12.17
C LEU A 30 6.32 14.99 -11.97
N GLY A 31 5.87 15.11 -10.70
CA GLY A 31 4.50 15.39 -10.33
C GLY A 31 3.69 14.15 -9.94
N GLY A 32 4.29 12.96 -10.03
CA GLY A 32 3.77 11.73 -9.45
C GLY A 32 4.09 11.62 -7.96
N TYR A 33 3.33 10.79 -7.24
CA TYR A 33 3.49 10.64 -5.80
C TYR A 33 2.92 9.32 -5.27
N ALA A 34 3.27 9.02 -4.02
CA ALA A 34 2.63 8.04 -3.16
C ALA A 34 2.14 8.73 -1.89
N SER A 35 0.95 8.42 -1.41
CA SER A 35 0.39 9.00 -0.19
C SER A 35 -0.64 8.09 0.48
N GLY A 36 -0.88 8.33 1.75
CA GLY A 36 -1.86 7.61 2.55
C GLY A 36 -1.93 8.14 3.97
N THR A 37 -2.72 7.50 4.82
CA THR A 37 -2.75 7.80 6.25
C THR A 37 -1.68 7.00 7.00
N LEU A 38 -1.35 7.42 8.21
CA LEU A 38 -0.42 6.68 9.08
C LEU A 38 -0.98 5.30 9.45
N ALA A 39 -2.30 5.18 9.51
CA ALA A 39 -3.01 3.93 9.79
C ALA A 39 -3.06 2.97 8.60
N GLY A 40 -2.55 3.36 7.42
CA GLY A 40 -2.63 2.56 6.20
C GLY A 40 -4.04 2.51 5.56
N VAL A 41 -5.02 3.23 6.10
CA VAL A 41 -6.37 3.35 5.52
C VAL A 41 -6.37 4.41 4.43
N ALA A 42 -6.92 4.12 3.26
CA ALA A 42 -7.13 5.10 2.20
C ALA A 42 -8.41 5.92 2.50
N THR A 43 -8.27 7.10 3.09
CA THR A 43 -9.39 7.99 3.45
C THR A 43 -9.78 8.96 2.34
N ARG A 44 -8.91 9.14 1.34
CA ARG A 44 -9.12 10.00 0.17
C ARG A 44 -8.97 9.20 -1.12
N ARG A 45 -9.76 9.55 -2.14
CA ARG A 45 -9.59 9.00 -3.51
C ARG A 45 -8.20 9.28 -4.10
N PHE A 46 -7.46 10.22 -3.53
CA PHE A 46 -6.11 10.60 -3.94
C PHE A 46 -5.01 9.80 -3.24
N HIS A 47 -5.35 9.00 -2.22
CA HIS A 47 -4.40 8.09 -1.59
C HIS A 47 -4.10 6.90 -2.51
N GLY A 48 -2.83 6.56 -2.62
CA GLY A 48 -2.36 5.43 -3.39
C GLY A 48 -0.85 5.27 -3.27
N LEU A 49 -0.37 4.09 -3.62
CA LEU A 49 1.05 3.76 -3.63
C LEU A 49 1.74 4.22 -4.91
N LEU A 50 1.00 4.35 -6.03
CA LEU A 50 1.54 4.94 -7.25
C LEU A 50 0.49 5.77 -7.98
N ILE A 51 0.59 7.08 -7.82
CA ILE A 51 -0.03 8.06 -8.70
C ILE A 51 1.06 8.49 -9.69
N ALA A 52 1.02 7.92 -10.89
CA ALA A 52 2.02 8.17 -11.92
C ALA A 52 1.80 9.52 -12.60
N ALA A 53 2.87 10.24 -12.90
CA ALA A 53 2.83 11.40 -13.80
C ALA A 53 3.14 10.93 -15.22
N LEU A 54 2.11 10.75 -16.03
CA LEU A 54 2.21 10.27 -17.39
C LEU A 54 2.17 11.45 -18.39
N PRO A 55 2.66 11.26 -19.61
CA PRO A 55 2.52 12.28 -20.67
C PRO A 55 1.05 12.60 -20.96
N ALA A 56 0.79 13.81 -21.49
CA ALA A 56 -0.53 14.15 -21.99
C ALA A 56 -1.00 13.14 -23.07
N PRO A 57 -2.28 12.78 -23.10
CA PRO A 57 -3.41 13.36 -22.36
C PRO A 57 -3.66 12.75 -20.97
N LEU A 58 -2.93 11.72 -20.56
CA LEU A 58 -3.20 10.99 -19.32
C LEU A 58 -2.93 11.81 -18.04
N GLY A 59 -1.84 12.58 -18.02
CA GLY A 59 -1.48 13.37 -16.85
C GLY A 59 -1.25 12.51 -15.60
N ARG A 60 -1.74 12.97 -14.46
CA ARG A 60 -1.70 12.16 -13.23
C ARG A 60 -2.72 11.04 -13.30
N THR A 61 -2.24 9.83 -13.10
CA THR A 61 -3.05 8.60 -13.20
C THR A 61 -2.81 7.72 -11.98
N MET A 62 -3.91 7.30 -11.35
CA MET A 62 -3.86 6.27 -10.31
C MET A 62 -3.54 4.94 -10.96
N MET A 63 -2.41 4.33 -10.59
CA MET A 63 -1.94 3.05 -11.11
C MET A 63 -1.90 1.96 -10.04
N PHE A 64 -1.66 2.32 -8.78
CA PHE A 64 -1.59 1.38 -7.66
C PHE A 64 -2.22 2.00 -6.41
N ASN A 65 -3.41 1.49 -6.03
CA ASN A 65 -4.19 2.10 -4.96
C ASN A 65 -3.73 1.66 -3.59
N HIS A 66 -3.76 0.35 -3.33
CA HIS A 66 -3.59 -0.18 -1.98
C HIS A 66 -2.83 -1.50 -1.99
N LEU A 67 -2.11 -1.79 -0.90
CA LEU A 67 -1.44 -3.06 -0.65
C LEU A 67 -1.95 -3.61 0.67
N ILE A 68 -2.59 -4.78 0.61
CA ILE A 68 -3.00 -5.50 1.82
C ILE A 68 -1.83 -6.40 2.22
N GLU A 69 -1.42 -6.25 3.47
CA GLU A 69 -0.18 -6.82 4.00
C GLU A 69 -0.51 -7.76 5.16
N LEU A 70 -0.20 -9.02 5.00
CA LEU A 70 -0.38 -10.05 6.03
C LEU A 70 0.97 -10.62 6.45
N LEU A 71 1.22 -10.65 7.74
CA LEU A 71 2.42 -11.22 8.35
C LEU A 71 2.04 -12.47 9.13
N SER A 72 2.53 -13.64 8.69
CA SER A 72 2.30 -14.92 9.38
C SER A 72 3.48 -15.23 10.27
N LEU A 73 3.24 -15.28 11.57
CA LEU A 73 4.26 -15.56 12.58
C LEU A 73 4.47 -17.08 12.73
N PRO A 74 5.69 -17.54 12.91
CA PRO A 74 5.97 -18.96 13.15
C PRO A 74 5.21 -19.50 14.36
N GLY A 75 4.36 -20.52 14.15
CA GLY A 75 3.54 -21.11 15.23
C GLY A 75 2.55 -20.13 15.89
N GLY A 76 2.33 -18.96 15.31
CA GLY A 76 1.52 -17.89 15.85
C GLY A 76 0.41 -17.41 14.89
N PRO A 77 -0.21 -16.28 15.20
CA PRO A 77 -1.27 -15.71 14.37
C PRO A 77 -0.73 -15.10 13.08
N THR A 78 -1.65 -14.94 12.13
CA THR A 78 -1.45 -14.02 10.99
C THR A 78 -2.03 -12.65 11.36
N VAL A 79 -1.24 -11.60 11.18
CA VAL A 79 -1.63 -10.22 11.48
C VAL A 79 -1.62 -9.38 10.22
N GLN A 80 -2.56 -8.43 10.12
CA GLN A 80 -2.63 -7.47 9.04
C GLN A 80 -1.93 -6.17 9.47
N LEU A 81 -1.07 -5.63 8.60
CA LEU A 81 -0.23 -4.46 8.89
C LEU A 81 -0.87 -3.13 8.48
N CYS A 82 -2.00 -3.17 7.79
CA CYS A 82 -2.72 -1.98 7.33
C CYS A 82 -4.18 -1.99 7.81
N GLY A 83 -4.75 -0.81 7.91
CA GLY A 83 -6.19 -0.65 8.12
C GLY A 83 -6.94 -0.55 6.80
N GLU A 84 -8.25 -0.75 6.86
CA GLU A 84 -9.15 -0.68 5.72
C GLU A 84 -10.47 -0.04 6.10
N GLU A 85 -11.11 0.62 5.14
CA GLU A 85 -12.47 1.10 5.27
C GLU A 85 -13.24 0.71 4.00
N SER A 86 -14.21 -0.19 4.16
CA SER A 86 -15.01 -0.72 3.05
C SER A 86 -16.36 -0.06 2.92
N ARG A 87 -16.91 0.46 4.01
CA ARG A 87 -18.20 1.12 4.09
C ARG A 87 -18.19 2.26 5.11
N PRO A 88 -19.17 3.17 5.08
CA PRO A 88 -19.33 4.19 6.11
C PRO A 88 -19.31 3.58 7.51
N ASP A 89 -18.47 4.14 8.38
CA ASP A 89 -18.30 3.75 9.77
C ASP A 89 -17.78 2.32 10.03
N GLU A 90 -17.42 1.57 8.98
CA GLU A 90 -16.80 0.26 9.06
C GLU A 90 -15.28 0.36 8.81
N VAL A 91 -14.55 0.91 9.77
CA VAL A 91 -13.08 0.95 9.75
C VAL A 91 -12.51 -0.28 10.45
N ALA A 92 -11.83 -1.11 9.69
CA ALA A 92 -11.04 -2.20 10.25
C ALA A 92 -9.60 -1.72 10.50
N MET A 93 -9.26 -1.50 11.75
CA MET A 93 -7.91 -1.11 12.19
C MET A 93 -7.13 -2.34 12.65
N ALA A 94 -6.93 -3.29 11.73
CA ALA A 94 -6.22 -4.53 12.03
C ALA A 94 -4.78 -4.30 12.50
N CYS A 95 -4.15 -3.21 12.07
CA CYS A 95 -2.81 -2.82 12.51
C CYS A 95 -2.75 -2.20 13.92
N ALA A 96 -3.90 -1.88 14.55
CA ALA A 96 -3.93 -1.14 15.81
C ALA A 96 -3.23 -1.84 16.98
N ASP A 97 -3.13 -3.16 16.94
CA ASP A 97 -2.48 -3.94 17.98
C ASP A 97 -1.00 -4.21 17.70
N VAL A 98 -0.51 -3.89 16.50
CA VAL A 98 0.85 -4.23 16.06
C VAL A 98 1.67 -3.04 15.60
N LEU A 99 1.03 -1.91 15.23
CA LEU A 99 1.74 -0.68 14.90
C LEU A 99 2.33 -0.08 16.18
N ALA A 100 3.64 0.13 16.21
CA ALA A 100 4.34 0.73 17.34
C ALA A 100 4.70 2.19 17.08
N GLU A 101 5.11 2.51 15.85
CA GLU A 101 5.67 3.82 15.53
C GLU A 101 5.51 4.15 14.06
N PHE A 102 5.32 5.43 13.78
CA PHE A 102 5.56 6.03 12.45
C PHE A 102 6.62 7.10 12.57
N ARG A 103 7.54 7.14 11.61
CA ARG A 103 8.55 8.21 11.53
C ARG A 103 8.85 8.62 10.09
N LEU A 104 9.35 9.83 9.94
CA LEU A 104 9.95 10.30 8.69
C LEU A 104 11.46 10.31 8.85
N GLU A 105 12.16 9.46 8.11
CA GLU A 105 13.61 9.46 8.00
C GLU A 105 14.01 10.16 6.70
N MET A 106 14.68 11.30 6.79
CA MET A 106 15.02 12.13 5.62
C MET A 106 13.82 12.43 4.70
N GLY A 107 12.62 12.54 5.29
CA GLY A 107 11.35 12.75 4.57
C GLY A 107 10.68 11.48 4.04
N LEU A 108 11.27 10.31 4.18
CA LEU A 108 10.70 9.04 3.76
C LEU A 108 9.89 8.42 4.90
N PRO A 109 8.67 7.92 4.61
CA PRO A 109 7.82 7.30 5.62
C PRO A 109 8.33 5.90 5.99
N VAL A 110 8.40 5.66 7.30
CA VAL A 110 8.79 4.39 7.90
C VAL A 110 7.80 4.04 8.99
N TRP A 111 7.22 2.85 8.91
CA TRP A 111 6.39 2.24 9.94
C TRP A 111 7.17 1.17 10.65
N ARG A 112 6.99 1.08 11.95
CA ARG A 112 7.51 0.00 12.79
C ARG A 112 6.35 -0.75 13.42
N TYR A 113 6.35 -2.05 13.23
CA TYR A 113 5.36 -2.97 13.79
C TYR A 113 6.03 -3.89 14.79
N GLU A 114 5.35 -4.15 15.90
CA GLU A 114 5.83 -5.04 16.96
C GLU A 114 4.74 -6.04 17.34
N VAL A 115 5.02 -7.32 17.21
CA VAL A 115 4.07 -8.40 17.52
C VAL A 115 4.80 -9.67 17.92
N ALA A 116 4.45 -10.25 19.07
CA ALA A 116 4.94 -11.53 19.58
C ALA A 116 6.48 -11.69 19.50
N GLY A 117 7.23 -10.62 19.82
CA GLY A 117 8.70 -10.62 19.79
C GLY A 117 9.32 -10.43 18.41
N VAL A 118 8.51 -10.20 17.42
CA VAL A 118 8.95 -9.81 16.06
C VAL A 118 8.84 -8.30 15.92
N THR A 119 9.88 -7.67 15.36
CA THR A 119 9.86 -6.26 14.95
C THR A 119 10.10 -6.17 13.45
N LEU A 120 9.17 -5.54 12.75
CA LEU A 120 9.20 -5.32 11.31
C LEU A 120 9.22 -3.82 11.00
N GLU A 121 10.04 -3.41 10.05
CA GLU A 121 9.94 -2.08 9.45
C GLU A 121 9.43 -2.15 8.01
N LYS A 122 8.52 -1.23 7.67
CA LYS A 122 8.06 -0.95 6.31
C LYS A 122 8.54 0.44 5.92
N ARG A 123 9.02 0.59 4.68
CA ARG A 123 9.43 1.87 4.11
C ARG A 123 8.87 2.04 2.72
N VAL A 124 8.45 3.25 2.37
CA VAL A 124 8.01 3.60 1.01
C VAL A 124 8.96 4.63 0.42
N VAL A 125 9.41 4.36 -0.80
CA VAL A 125 10.37 5.21 -1.52
C VAL A 125 9.91 5.38 -2.97
N MET A 126 10.00 6.59 -3.51
CA MET A 126 9.87 6.84 -4.95
C MET A 126 11.20 7.38 -5.49
N PRO A 127 11.84 6.69 -6.44
CA PRO A 127 13.04 7.19 -7.08
C PRO A 127 12.78 8.50 -7.83
N HIS A 128 13.76 9.39 -7.79
CA HIS A 128 13.67 10.67 -8.48
C HIS A 128 13.53 10.49 -10.00
N LEU A 129 12.60 11.22 -10.61
CA LEU A 129 12.28 11.20 -12.04
C LEU A 129 11.82 9.82 -12.57
N GLN A 130 11.21 8.99 -11.73
CA GLN A 130 10.65 7.70 -12.12
C GLN A 130 9.21 7.53 -11.60
N ASN A 131 8.33 7.00 -12.45
CA ASN A 131 7.00 6.54 -12.02
C ASN A 131 7.11 5.12 -11.43
N THR A 132 7.85 5.01 -10.35
CA THR A 132 8.13 3.76 -9.63
C THR A 132 7.97 3.98 -8.14
N VAL A 133 7.42 3.01 -7.45
CA VAL A 133 7.39 2.97 -5.98
C VAL A 133 8.05 1.69 -5.50
N HIS A 134 8.89 1.80 -4.50
CA HIS A 134 9.44 0.68 -3.75
C HIS A 134 8.77 0.66 -2.37
N VAL A 135 8.22 -0.49 -2.01
CA VAL A 135 7.72 -0.78 -0.67
C VAL A 135 8.64 -1.84 -0.09
N ASN A 136 9.46 -1.47 0.87
CA ASN A 136 10.46 -2.34 1.46
C ASN A 136 10.03 -2.81 2.85
N TYR A 137 10.25 -4.08 3.14
CA TYR A 137 10.02 -4.68 4.45
C TYR A 137 11.34 -5.24 4.97
N ARG A 138 11.65 -4.93 6.23
CA ARG A 138 12.84 -5.40 6.89
C ARG A 138 12.51 -5.98 8.25
N LEU A 139 12.91 -7.22 8.49
CA LEU A 139 12.81 -7.86 9.79
C LEU A 139 13.96 -7.37 10.68
N ILE A 140 13.63 -6.51 11.65
CA ILE A 140 14.62 -5.91 12.57
C ILE A 140 14.96 -6.88 13.70
N SER A 141 13.94 -7.60 14.22
CA SER A 141 14.14 -8.64 15.22
C SER A 141 13.15 -9.77 15.04
N GLY A 142 13.60 -10.97 15.34
CA GLY A 142 12.84 -12.21 15.26
C GLY A 142 13.80 -13.39 15.36
N ARG A 143 13.34 -14.56 15.79
CA ARG A 143 14.19 -15.78 15.91
C ARG A 143 14.13 -16.64 14.66
N GLU A 144 13.01 -16.61 13.97
CA GLU A 144 12.69 -17.44 12.81
C GLU A 144 12.24 -16.58 11.64
N PRO A 145 12.36 -17.09 10.40
CA PRO A 145 11.80 -16.41 9.24
C PRO A 145 10.30 -16.23 9.40
N VAL A 146 9.79 -15.07 9.01
CA VAL A 146 8.35 -14.77 8.97
C VAL A 146 7.88 -14.69 7.54
N ARG A 147 6.69 -15.26 7.26
CA ARG A 147 6.09 -15.19 5.95
C ARG A 147 5.30 -13.90 5.79
N ILE A 148 5.54 -13.19 4.69
CA ILE A 148 4.76 -12.03 4.31
C ILE A 148 3.93 -12.34 3.08
N GLU A 149 2.66 -11.89 3.08
CA GLU A 149 1.77 -11.89 1.92
C GLU A 149 1.39 -10.46 1.58
N LEU A 150 1.51 -10.12 0.31
CA LEU A 150 1.29 -8.78 -0.22
C LEU A 150 0.26 -8.85 -1.34
N ARG A 151 -0.96 -8.39 -1.07
CA ARG A 151 -2.05 -8.39 -2.04
C ARG A 151 -2.24 -7.01 -2.62
N PRO A 152 -1.87 -6.76 -3.89
CA PRO A 152 -2.12 -5.51 -4.57
C PRO A 152 -3.61 -5.34 -4.86
N ALA A 153 -4.11 -4.13 -4.66
CA ALA A 153 -5.46 -3.73 -4.98
C ALA A 153 -5.41 -2.50 -5.90
N ILE A 154 -6.08 -2.58 -7.05
CA ILE A 154 -5.82 -1.74 -8.22
C ILE A 154 -7.11 -1.23 -8.83
N HIS A 155 -7.09 0.05 -9.22
CA HIS A 155 -8.09 0.67 -10.07
C HIS A 155 -7.42 1.77 -10.91
N PHE A 156 -7.11 1.47 -12.19
CA PHE A 156 -6.56 2.48 -13.10
C PHE A 156 -7.62 3.52 -13.43
N ARG A 157 -7.30 4.77 -13.17
CA ARG A 157 -8.20 5.88 -13.46
C ARG A 157 -7.41 7.19 -13.53
N PRO A 158 -7.93 8.21 -14.24
CA PRO A 158 -7.42 9.56 -14.09
C PRO A 158 -7.44 9.98 -12.62
N HIS A 159 -6.47 10.76 -12.19
CA HIS A 159 -6.35 11.26 -10.80
C HIS A 159 -7.65 11.88 -10.27
N GLU A 160 -8.29 12.71 -11.10
CA GLU A 160 -9.57 13.37 -10.80
C GLU A 160 -10.81 12.51 -11.14
N GLY A 161 -10.61 11.31 -11.69
CA GLY A 161 -11.69 10.42 -12.11
C GLY A 161 -12.56 9.95 -10.96
N LEU A 162 -13.80 9.58 -11.28
CA LEU A 162 -14.74 9.00 -10.34
C LEU A 162 -14.23 7.63 -9.86
N VAL A 163 -14.45 7.33 -8.59
CA VAL A 163 -14.03 6.06 -7.98
C VAL A 163 -15.05 4.94 -8.17
N SER A 164 -16.32 5.30 -8.38
CA SER A 164 -17.41 4.36 -8.63
C SER A 164 -17.45 3.81 -10.05
N VAL A 165 -16.75 4.44 -11.00
CA VAL A 165 -16.72 3.96 -12.38
C VAL A 165 -15.79 2.77 -12.48
N PRO A 166 -16.29 1.58 -12.85
CA PRO A 166 -15.43 0.40 -13.02
C PRO A 166 -14.47 0.60 -14.20
N PRO A 167 -13.36 -0.13 -14.26
CA PRO A 167 -12.49 -0.10 -15.42
C PRO A 167 -13.27 -0.50 -16.68
N PRO A 168 -12.99 0.14 -17.82
CA PRO A 168 -13.73 -0.11 -19.07
C PRO A 168 -13.56 -1.54 -19.59
N GLU A 169 -12.45 -2.19 -19.26
CA GLU A 169 -12.12 -3.57 -19.65
C GLU A 169 -11.59 -4.36 -18.46
N PRO A 170 -11.75 -5.69 -18.44
CA PRO A 170 -11.14 -6.55 -17.45
C PRO A 170 -9.62 -6.42 -17.46
N TYR A 171 -9.01 -6.40 -16.27
CA TYR A 171 -7.56 -6.42 -16.16
C TYR A 171 -6.99 -7.74 -16.66
N THR A 172 -5.91 -7.64 -17.44
CA THR A 172 -5.11 -8.79 -17.88
C THR A 172 -3.79 -8.81 -17.13
N LEU A 173 -3.45 -9.97 -16.57
CA LEU A 173 -2.16 -10.22 -15.97
C LEU A 173 -1.27 -11.00 -16.95
N VAL A 174 -0.12 -10.42 -17.27
CA VAL A 174 0.94 -11.07 -18.05
C VAL A 174 2.12 -11.36 -17.15
N ILE A 175 2.63 -12.58 -17.20
CA ILE A 175 3.77 -13.01 -16.38
C ILE A 175 4.92 -13.33 -17.31
N VAL A 176 6.05 -12.63 -17.13
CA VAL A 176 7.29 -12.85 -17.87
C VAL A 176 8.40 -13.02 -16.84
N GLU A 177 8.81 -14.26 -16.63
CA GLU A 177 9.79 -14.62 -15.59
C GLU A 177 9.34 -14.15 -14.19
N ASP A 178 10.06 -13.22 -13.57
CA ASP A 178 9.76 -12.62 -12.26
C ASP A 178 9.05 -11.26 -12.35
N ARG A 179 8.62 -10.86 -13.55
CA ARG A 179 7.91 -9.62 -13.82
C ARG A 179 6.44 -9.86 -14.08
N TYR A 180 5.60 -9.17 -13.37
CA TYR A 180 4.15 -9.23 -13.45
C TYR A 180 3.63 -7.92 -14.03
N GLU A 181 2.96 -7.97 -15.17
CA GLU A 181 2.40 -6.80 -15.86
C GLU A 181 0.88 -6.83 -15.81
N ILE A 182 0.27 -5.79 -15.26
CA ILE A 182 -1.18 -5.61 -15.24
C ILE A 182 -1.54 -4.59 -16.30
N ILE A 183 -2.39 -5.02 -17.23
CA ILE A 183 -2.88 -4.24 -18.35
C ILE A 183 -4.35 -3.90 -18.08
N GLY A 184 -4.69 -2.61 -18.06
CA GLY A 184 -6.03 -2.09 -17.80
C GLY A 184 -6.70 -1.46 -19.01
N GLY A 185 -6.44 -1.98 -20.22
CA GLY A 185 -6.94 -1.48 -21.48
C GLY A 185 -5.87 -0.71 -22.29
N PRO A 186 -6.22 -0.25 -23.50
CA PRO A 186 -5.27 0.36 -24.43
C PRO A 186 -4.82 1.76 -24.00
N ASP A 187 -5.60 2.43 -23.20
CA ASP A 187 -5.36 3.83 -22.81
C ASP A 187 -4.29 3.99 -21.73
N TYR A 188 -3.99 2.93 -20.97
CA TYR A 188 -3.05 2.99 -19.88
C TYR A 188 -1.78 2.18 -20.14
N PRO A 189 -0.61 2.66 -19.73
CA PRO A 189 0.58 1.84 -19.73
C PRO A 189 0.41 0.67 -18.75
N PRO A 190 1.07 -0.47 -18.97
CA PRO A 190 1.03 -1.58 -18.03
C PRO A 190 1.65 -1.18 -16.69
N LEU A 191 1.01 -1.58 -15.58
CA LEU A 191 1.63 -1.56 -14.26
C LEU A 191 2.53 -2.78 -14.12
N ARG A 192 3.82 -2.54 -13.97
CA ARG A 192 4.83 -3.58 -13.77
C ARG A 192 5.11 -3.76 -12.29
N MET A 193 4.98 -4.99 -11.83
CA MET A 193 5.29 -5.37 -10.46
C MET A 193 6.39 -6.43 -10.41
N ARG A 194 7.18 -6.39 -9.37
CA ARG A 194 8.22 -7.36 -9.07
C ARG A 194 8.34 -7.50 -7.56
N LEU A 195 8.40 -8.73 -7.07
CA LEU A 195 8.78 -9.02 -5.70
C LEU A 195 10.23 -9.46 -5.68
N LEU A 196 11.05 -8.77 -4.88
CA LEU A 196 12.45 -9.11 -4.66
C LEU A 196 12.57 -9.66 -3.24
N GLY A 197 13.07 -10.86 -3.09
CA GLY A 197 13.22 -11.49 -1.80
C GLY A 197 13.34 -13.02 -1.90
N GLU A 198 13.51 -13.67 -0.77
CA GLU A 198 13.65 -15.12 -0.71
C GLU A 198 12.31 -15.81 -0.94
N SER A 199 12.31 -16.83 -1.81
CA SER A 199 11.13 -17.62 -2.17
C SER A 199 9.94 -16.78 -2.65
N ALA A 200 10.25 -15.69 -3.35
CA ALA A 200 9.25 -14.81 -3.93
C ALA A 200 8.35 -15.56 -4.94
N SER A 201 7.04 -15.48 -4.75
CA SER A 201 6.06 -16.12 -5.64
C SER A 201 4.78 -15.32 -5.71
N LEU A 202 4.02 -15.49 -6.81
CA LEU A 202 2.66 -14.97 -6.95
C LEU A 202 1.67 -16.13 -6.93
N THR A 203 0.70 -16.09 -6.05
CA THR A 203 -0.47 -16.96 -6.06
C THR A 203 -1.62 -16.21 -6.72
N LEU A 204 -2.15 -16.79 -7.80
CA LEU A 204 -3.32 -16.26 -8.46
C LEU A 204 -4.56 -16.61 -7.63
N ASP A 205 -5.29 -15.58 -7.27
CA ASP A 205 -6.55 -15.73 -6.56
C ASP A 205 -7.56 -14.83 -7.28
N ARG A 206 -8.35 -15.44 -8.15
CA ARG A 206 -9.19 -14.75 -9.14
C ARG A 206 -10.02 -13.66 -8.51
N GLY A 207 -9.62 -12.43 -8.77
CA GLY A 207 -10.43 -11.24 -8.72
C GLY A 207 -11.18 -11.01 -7.42
N VAL A 208 -10.49 -11.01 -6.29
CA VAL A 208 -11.10 -10.43 -5.10
C VAL A 208 -11.32 -8.97 -5.39
N ILE A 209 -12.57 -8.63 -5.76
CA ILE A 209 -13.03 -7.28 -5.86
C ILE A 209 -13.25 -6.82 -4.43
N LYS A 210 -12.52 -5.81 -4.02
CA LYS A 210 -12.62 -5.27 -2.68
C LYS A 210 -13.32 -3.93 -2.72
N ASP A 211 -14.39 -3.79 -1.94
CA ASP A 211 -15.04 -2.50 -1.73
C ASP A 211 -14.08 -1.57 -1.00
N ILE A 212 -14.04 -0.32 -1.40
CA ILE A 212 -13.29 0.73 -0.74
C ILE A 212 -14.18 1.95 -0.54
N PHE A 213 -14.07 2.56 0.64
CA PHE A 213 -14.80 3.76 0.99
C PHE A 213 -13.85 4.89 1.36
N TYR A 214 -14.02 6.04 0.70
CA TYR A 214 -13.21 7.24 0.91
C TYR A 214 -13.99 8.25 1.77
N ARG A 215 -13.84 8.16 3.09
CA ARG A 215 -14.61 8.97 4.06
C ARG A 215 -14.50 10.48 3.85
N VAL A 216 -13.34 10.97 3.38
CA VAL A 216 -13.12 12.40 3.17
C VAL A 216 -13.94 12.92 2.00
N GLU A 217 -14.01 12.15 0.92
CA GLU A 217 -14.86 12.44 -0.23
C GLU A 217 -16.35 12.39 0.15
N ALA A 218 -16.76 11.37 0.91
CA ALA A 218 -18.14 11.24 1.40
C ALA A 218 -18.56 12.45 2.24
N ARG A 219 -17.70 12.89 3.17
CA ARG A 219 -17.95 14.09 4.00
C ARG A 219 -18.09 15.37 3.18
N ARG A 220 -17.52 15.40 1.98
CA ARG A 220 -17.57 16.53 1.03
C ARG A 220 -18.67 16.40 0.00
N GLY A 221 -19.45 15.33 0.02
CA GLY A 221 -20.52 15.05 -0.95
C GLY A 221 -20.01 14.62 -2.33
N TYR A 222 -18.76 14.12 -2.43
CA TYR A 222 -18.18 13.61 -3.66
C TYR A 222 -18.37 12.10 -3.78
N ASP A 223 -18.10 11.57 -4.98
CA ASP A 223 -18.03 10.15 -5.26
C ASP A 223 -16.97 9.47 -4.38
N SER A 224 -17.41 8.53 -3.54
CA SER A 224 -16.63 8.06 -2.40
C SER A 224 -16.57 6.55 -2.25
N GLN A 225 -17.31 5.80 -3.05
CA GLN A 225 -17.35 4.34 -2.96
C GLN A 225 -16.93 3.72 -4.28
N GLY A 226 -15.99 2.80 -4.23
CA GLY A 226 -15.43 2.15 -5.40
C GLY A 226 -15.09 0.69 -5.14
N VAL A 227 -14.54 0.09 -6.18
CA VAL A 227 -14.14 -1.32 -6.17
C VAL A 227 -12.70 -1.42 -6.65
N LEU A 228 -11.89 -2.22 -5.96
CA LEU A 228 -10.52 -2.50 -6.34
C LEU A 228 -10.36 -3.95 -6.79
N TRP A 229 -9.69 -4.15 -7.91
CA TRP A 229 -9.35 -5.47 -8.43
C TRP A 229 -8.00 -5.93 -7.87
N SER A 230 -7.85 -7.26 -7.69
CA SER A 230 -6.60 -7.88 -7.27
C SER A 230 -6.30 -9.12 -8.11
N PRO A 231 -5.08 -9.32 -8.61
CA PRO A 231 -4.69 -10.54 -9.34
C PRO A 231 -4.49 -11.75 -8.41
N GLY A 232 -4.37 -11.51 -7.13
CA GLY A 232 -3.93 -12.47 -6.13
C GLY A 232 -2.96 -11.83 -5.14
N TYR A 233 -2.02 -12.60 -4.63
CA TYR A 233 -1.05 -12.09 -3.67
C TYR A 233 0.37 -12.61 -3.94
N PHE A 234 1.33 -11.74 -3.71
CA PHE A 234 2.73 -12.12 -3.62
C PHE A 234 3.02 -12.70 -2.25
N SER A 235 3.92 -13.67 -2.16
CA SER A 235 4.41 -14.17 -0.87
C SER A 235 5.92 -14.36 -0.91
N GLY A 236 6.53 -14.20 0.26
CA GLY A 236 7.96 -14.39 0.47
C GLY A 236 8.27 -14.55 1.95
N TYR A 237 9.55 -14.79 2.26
CA TYR A 237 10.03 -14.93 3.62
C TYR A 237 10.98 -13.79 3.97
N LEU A 238 10.75 -13.19 5.13
CA LEU A 238 11.64 -12.24 5.76
C LEU A 238 12.52 -12.97 6.77
N ARG A 239 13.82 -12.78 6.66
CA ARG A 239 14.79 -13.25 7.66
C ARG A 239 15.39 -12.06 8.40
N PRO A 240 15.88 -12.24 9.64
CA PRO A 240 16.66 -11.20 10.30
C PRO A 240 17.79 -10.72 9.38
N ASP A 241 17.95 -9.40 9.30
CA ASP A 241 18.96 -8.73 8.45
C ASP A 241 18.78 -8.88 6.91
N SER A 242 17.62 -9.35 6.45
CA SER A 242 17.26 -9.35 5.02
C SER A 242 16.09 -8.39 4.75
N ASP A 243 16.10 -7.81 3.53
CA ASP A 243 15.02 -6.95 3.02
C ASP A 243 14.18 -7.70 1.97
N VAL A 244 12.91 -7.32 1.85
CA VAL A 244 11.97 -7.71 0.78
C VAL A 244 11.26 -6.48 0.24
#